data_0923e18f9ca5ca06e08d4b994f1b08e4
#
_entry.id   0923e18f9ca5ca06e08d4b994f1b08e4
#
_cell.length_a   1.000
_cell.length_b   1.000
_cell.length_c   1.000
_cell.angle_alpha   90.00
_cell.angle_beta   90.00
_cell.angle_gamma   90.00
#
_symmetry.space_group_name_H-M   'P 1'
#
loop_
_entity.id
_entity.type
_entity.pdbx_description
1 polymer ?
#
loop_
_entity_poly.entity_id
_entity_poly.type
_entity_poly.pdbx_seq_one_letter_code
_entity_poly.pdbx_strand_id
1 'polypeptide(L)'
;MSIEVEGVKMTRRRVFMGISIAAGGFAATLAGLPLLGFFFSPMLKKYPPVWRDVGLLNEFKVGATVKVNLVTSGGLPWDGPAQMVAAWLRRNDLQNFTAYSSKCTHLGCPVRWIPSAELFMCPCHGGVYFKDGDVAAGPPPQPLQQFPVRVLNDRVEVQWKPEFVKYAEMNKPCQPGCVTTTPSEEEG
;
A
#
# COMPACT_ATOMS: atom_id res chain seq x y z
N MET A 1 15.04 -24.12 -59.32
CA MET A 1 15.23 -22.71 -59.67
C MET A 1 15.89 -22.04 -58.46
N SER A 2 17.18 -21.77 -58.58
CA SER A 2 18.00 -21.15 -57.52
C SER A 2 18.11 -19.66 -57.87
N ILE A 3 17.98 -18.81 -56.90
CA ILE A 3 18.13 -17.37 -57.04
C ILE A 3 19.54 -17.02 -56.59
N GLU A 4 20.33 -16.42 -57.44
CA GLU A 4 21.69 -15.99 -57.16
C GLU A 4 21.66 -14.49 -56.82
N VAL A 5 21.95 -14.13 -55.59
CA VAL A 5 22.07 -12.75 -55.11
C VAL A 5 23.48 -12.62 -54.57
N GLU A 6 24.30 -11.76 -55.20
CA GLU A 6 25.69 -11.44 -54.80
C GLU A 6 26.57 -12.63 -54.48
N GLY A 7 26.64 -13.63 -55.38
CA GLY A 7 27.57 -14.74 -55.24
C GLY A 7 27.19 -15.86 -54.25
N VAL A 8 26.06 -15.76 -53.57
CA VAL A 8 25.58 -16.81 -52.67
C VAL A 8 24.44 -17.58 -53.30
N LYS A 9 24.66 -18.86 -53.63
CA LYS A 9 23.60 -19.77 -54.11
C LYS A 9 22.63 -20.10 -52.97
N MET A 10 21.47 -19.41 -52.96
CA MET A 10 20.42 -19.69 -51.99
C MET A 10 19.44 -20.73 -52.54
N THR A 11 19.26 -21.82 -51.81
CA THR A 11 18.23 -22.81 -52.12
C THR A 11 16.87 -22.31 -51.58
N ARG A 12 15.76 -22.65 -52.28
CA ARG A 12 14.39 -22.32 -51.84
C ARG A 12 14.15 -22.62 -50.36
N ARG A 13 14.69 -23.77 -49.88
CA ARG A 13 14.59 -24.19 -48.47
C ARG A 13 15.22 -23.17 -47.52
N ARG A 14 16.39 -22.61 -47.83
CA ARG A 14 17.07 -21.61 -47.00
C ARG A 14 16.29 -20.30 -46.96
N VAL A 15 15.70 -19.88 -48.08
CA VAL A 15 14.85 -18.68 -48.15
C VAL A 15 13.60 -18.85 -47.29
N PHE A 16 12.88 -19.96 -47.44
CA PHE A 16 11.68 -20.20 -46.60
C PHE A 16 12.03 -20.34 -45.12
N MET A 17 13.13 -20.98 -44.78
CA MET A 17 13.60 -21.09 -43.40
C MET A 17 13.93 -19.70 -42.81
N GLY A 18 14.58 -18.81 -43.56
CA GLY A 18 14.86 -17.43 -43.13
C GLY A 18 13.60 -16.62 -42.91
N ILE A 19 12.63 -16.70 -43.82
CA ILE A 19 11.34 -16.05 -43.69
C ILE A 19 10.58 -16.56 -42.47
N SER A 20 10.56 -17.88 -42.24
CA SER A 20 9.86 -18.46 -41.08
C SER A 20 10.50 -18.04 -39.76
N ILE A 21 11.83 -17.98 -39.67
CA ILE A 21 12.53 -17.51 -38.47
C ILE A 21 12.26 -16.03 -38.23
N ALA A 22 12.30 -15.21 -39.28
CA ALA A 22 12.01 -13.77 -39.16
C ALA A 22 10.57 -13.52 -38.74
N ALA A 23 9.60 -14.19 -39.34
CA ALA A 23 8.19 -14.09 -38.99
C ALA A 23 7.91 -14.61 -37.57
N GLY A 24 8.48 -15.74 -37.20
CA GLY A 24 8.38 -16.30 -35.85
C GLY A 24 9.02 -15.43 -34.80
N GLY A 25 10.22 -14.88 -35.09
CA GLY A 25 10.87 -13.89 -34.19
C GLY A 25 10.06 -12.62 -34.01
N PHE A 26 9.49 -12.10 -35.08
CA PHE A 26 8.62 -10.92 -35.03
C PHE A 26 7.34 -11.19 -34.20
N ALA A 27 6.68 -12.32 -34.44
CA ALA A 27 5.51 -12.71 -33.63
C ALA A 27 5.86 -12.91 -32.14
N ALA A 28 7.01 -13.54 -31.85
CA ALA A 28 7.48 -13.76 -30.49
C ALA A 28 7.79 -12.43 -29.77
N THR A 29 8.35 -11.43 -30.47
CA THR A 29 8.60 -10.11 -29.88
C THR A 29 7.30 -9.33 -29.64
N LEU A 30 6.36 -9.37 -30.59
CA LEU A 30 5.05 -8.72 -30.42
C LEU A 30 4.26 -9.25 -29.23
N ALA A 31 4.33 -10.55 -28.96
CA ALA A 31 3.66 -11.17 -27.82
C ALA A 31 4.50 -11.11 -26.54
N GLY A 32 5.79 -11.32 -26.63
CA GLY A 32 6.70 -11.45 -25.50
C GLY A 32 6.97 -10.14 -24.78
N LEU A 33 7.17 -9.03 -25.50
CA LEU A 33 7.43 -7.73 -24.89
C LEU A 33 6.29 -7.25 -23.97
N PRO A 34 5.02 -7.25 -24.39
CA PRO A 34 3.92 -6.87 -23.50
C PRO A 34 3.74 -7.84 -22.33
N LEU A 35 3.96 -9.15 -22.52
CA LEU A 35 3.92 -10.10 -21.42
C LEU A 35 5.02 -9.84 -20.39
N LEU A 36 6.24 -9.62 -20.81
CA LEU A 36 7.34 -9.22 -19.91
C LEU A 36 7.02 -7.91 -19.21
N GLY A 37 6.52 -6.90 -19.95
CA GLY A 37 6.08 -5.63 -19.37
C GLY A 37 5.00 -5.80 -18.32
N PHE A 38 4.05 -6.70 -18.53
CA PHE A 38 3.01 -7.03 -17.57
C PHE A 38 3.59 -7.65 -16.29
N PHE A 39 4.47 -8.65 -16.40
CA PHE A 39 5.09 -9.29 -15.23
C PHE A 39 5.99 -8.35 -14.44
N PHE A 40 6.75 -7.48 -15.10
CA PHE A 40 7.65 -6.54 -14.43
C PHE A 40 7.00 -5.22 -14.05
N SER A 41 5.80 -4.91 -14.54
CA SER A 41 5.07 -3.67 -14.24
C SER A 41 4.92 -3.37 -12.74
N PRO A 42 4.62 -4.34 -11.84
CA PRO A 42 4.52 -4.07 -10.41
C PRO A 42 5.83 -3.61 -9.77
N MET A 43 6.97 -4.05 -10.31
CA MET A 43 8.29 -3.65 -9.80
C MET A 43 8.69 -2.23 -10.24
N LEU A 44 8.17 -1.77 -11.38
CA LEU A 44 8.50 -0.47 -11.97
C LEU A 44 7.55 0.64 -11.55
N LYS A 45 6.31 0.30 -11.16
CA LYS A 45 5.30 1.30 -10.76
C LYS A 45 5.47 1.67 -9.30
N LYS A 46 5.90 2.90 -9.03
CA LYS A 46 5.82 3.53 -7.71
C LYS A 46 4.46 4.22 -7.60
N TYR A 47 3.58 3.69 -6.77
CA TYR A 47 2.31 4.35 -6.46
C TYR A 47 2.57 5.53 -5.52
N PRO A 48 2.19 6.77 -5.90
CA PRO A 48 2.34 7.89 -4.99
C PRO A 48 1.44 7.69 -3.76
N PRO A 49 1.90 8.09 -2.58
CA PRO A 49 1.07 8.06 -1.38
C PRO A 49 -0.10 9.03 -1.54
N VAL A 50 -1.30 8.57 -1.24
CA VAL A 50 -2.51 9.38 -1.39
C VAL A 50 -3.02 9.78 -0.01
N TRP A 51 -3.15 11.09 0.21
CA TRP A 51 -3.76 11.65 1.42
C TRP A 51 -5.29 11.60 1.30
N ARG A 52 -5.94 11.15 2.35
CA ARG A 52 -7.39 11.04 2.42
C ARG A 52 -7.91 11.83 3.60
N ASP A 53 -8.81 12.75 3.32
CA ASP A 53 -9.52 13.51 4.33
C ASP A 53 -10.46 12.59 5.10
N VAL A 54 -10.42 12.68 6.44
CA VAL A 54 -11.22 11.87 7.35
C VAL A 54 -12.18 12.70 8.21
N GLY A 55 -12.12 14.03 8.13
CA GLY A 55 -13.01 14.94 8.82
C GLY A 55 -12.33 16.19 9.36
N LEU A 56 -13.12 17.01 10.05
CA LEU A 56 -12.63 18.24 10.66
C LEU A 56 -11.97 17.97 12.02
N LEU A 57 -10.96 18.74 12.35
CA LEU A 57 -10.22 18.66 13.62
C LEU A 57 -11.13 18.70 14.87
N ASN A 58 -12.19 19.52 14.83
CA ASN A 58 -13.12 19.71 15.92
C ASN A 58 -14.10 18.54 16.13
N GLU A 59 -14.24 17.65 15.15
CA GLU A 59 -15.09 16.46 15.27
C GLU A 59 -14.46 15.38 16.16
N PHE A 60 -13.15 15.45 16.36
CA PHE A 60 -12.41 14.47 17.14
C PHE A 60 -12.10 15.00 18.54
N LYS A 61 -12.61 14.33 19.58
CA LYS A 61 -12.29 14.68 20.98
C LYS A 61 -10.88 14.23 21.34
N VAL A 62 -10.16 15.06 22.12
CA VAL A 62 -8.84 14.68 22.64
C VAL A 62 -8.95 13.40 23.48
N GLY A 63 -8.02 12.47 23.31
CA GLY A 63 -8.00 11.16 23.97
C GLY A 63 -8.94 10.12 23.34
N ALA A 64 -9.83 10.51 22.41
CA ALA A 64 -10.74 9.58 21.77
C ALA A 64 -10.08 8.77 20.65
N THR A 65 -10.47 7.49 20.54
CA THR A 65 -10.14 6.63 19.43
C THR A 65 -11.43 6.33 18.66
N VAL A 66 -11.46 6.69 17.39
CA VAL A 66 -12.65 6.56 16.54
C VAL A 66 -12.32 5.79 15.27
N LYS A 67 -13.29 5.06 14.74
CA LYS A 67 -13.15 4.36 13.47
C LYS A 67 -13.43 5.34 12.33
N VAL A 68 -12.49 5.46 11.41
CA VAL A 68 -12.63 6.27 10.19
C VAL A 68 -12.59 5.36 8.95
N ASN A 69 -13.30 5.77 7.91
CA ASN A 69 -13.32 5.05 6.65
C ASN A 69 -12.50 5.83 5.62
N LEU A 70 -11.50 5.19 5.08
CA LEU A 70 -10.66 5.71 4.02
C LEU A 70 -11.21 5.20 2.68
N VAL A 71 -11.63 6.10 1.81
CA VAL A 71 -12.04 5.73 0.46
C VAL A 71 -10.78 5.55 -0.38
N THR A 72 -10.47 4.32 -0.72
CA THR A 72 -9.34 3.97 -1.58
C THR A 72 -9.81 3.88 -3.02
N SER A 73 -10.10 5.00 -3.67
CA SER A 73 -10.19 4.98 -5.12
C SER A 73 -8.74 4.98 -5.65
N GLY A 74 -8.33 3.89 -6.26
CA GLY A 74 -7.17 3.90 -7.12
C GLY A 74 -7.43 4.90 -8.23
N GLY A 75 -6.48 5.78 -8.52
CA GLY A 75 -6.65 6.81 -9.55
C GLY A 75 -6.63 6.26 -10.98
N LEU A 76 -6.79 4.96 -11.17
CA LEU A 76 -6.70 4.28 -12.45
C LEU A 76 -8.08 3.76 -12.88
N PRO A 77 -8.46 3.91 -14.17
CA PRO A 77 -9.79 3.51 -14.67
C PRO A 77 -10.13 2.02 -14.46
N TRP A 78 -9.12 1.17 -14.22
CA TRP A 78 -9.29 -0.28 -14.01
C TRP A 78 -9.17 -0.74 -12.56
N ASP A 79 -9.00 0.16 -11.60
CA ASP A 79 -8.86 -0.19 -10.17
C ASP A 79 -10.17 -0.69 -9.54
N GLY A 80 -11.24 -0.76 -10.31
CA GLY A 80 -12.54 -1.17 -9.85
C GLY A 80 -13.24 -0.11 -8.99
N PRO A 81 -14.37 -0.45 -8.36
CA PRO A 81 -15.10 0.47 -7.49
C PRO A 81 -14.25 0.84 -6.28
N ALA A 82 -14.37 2.09 -5.85
CA ALA A 82 -13.71 2.60 -4.66
C ALA A 82 -13.95 1.67 -3.46
N GLN A 83 -12.86 1.15 -2.88
CA GLN A 83 -12.95 0.31 -1.68
C GLN A 83 -12.89 1.19 -0.44
N MET A 84 -13.74 0.90 0.55
CA MET A 84 -13.66 1.50 1.86
C MET A 84 -12.74 0.66 2.75
N VAL A 85 -11.65 1.25 3.21
CA VAL A 85 -10.76 0.65 4.19
C VAL A 85 -10.93 1.38 5.50
N ALA A 86 -11.14 0.62 6.57
CA ALA A 86 -11.27 1.19 7.89
C ALA A 86 -9.89 1.38 8.53
N ALA A 87 -9.72 2.49 9.26
CA ALA A 87 -8.61 2.75 10.15
C ALA A 87 -9.13 3.21 11.51
N TRP A 88 -8.31 3.07 12.54
CA TRP A 88 -8.55 3.63 13.86
C TRP A 88 -7.75 4.92 14.00
N LEU A 89 -8.44 6.04 14.19
CA LEU A 89 -7.82 7.35 14.40
C LEU A 89 -7.92 7.71 15.88
N ARG A 90 -6.78 7.94 16.52
CA ARG A 90 -6.68 8.42 17.90
C ARG A 90 -6.16 9.84 17.92
N ARG A 91 -6.87 10.73 18.61
CA ARG A 91 -6.39 12.07 18.91
C ARG A 91 -5.64 12.03 20.23
N ASN A 92 -4.33 12.20 20.19
CA ASN A 92 -3.49 12.14 21.39
C ASN A 92 -3.55 13.44 22.18
N ASP A 93 -3.46 14.58 21.48
CA ASP A 93 -3.54 15.92 22.06
C ASP A 93 -4.25 16.91 21.10
N LEU A 94 -4.04 18.20 21.30
CA LEU A 94 -4.76 19.25 20.56
C LEU A 94 -4.53 19.17 19.04
N GLN A 95 -3.33 18.75 18.59
CA GLN A 95 -2.98 18.71 17.17
C GLN A 95 -2.39 17.37 16.71
N ASN A 96 -2.08 16.46 17.63
CA ASN A 96 -1.43 15.22 17.33
C ASN A 96 -2.41 14.06 17.22
N PHE A 97 -2.30 13.34 16.13
CA PHE A 97 -3.11 12.15 15.83
C PHE A 97 -2.24 10.97 15.49
N THR A 98 -2.71 9.79 15.83
CA THR A 98 -2.15 8.52 15.36
C THR A 98 -3.24 7.71 14.69
N ALA A 99 -2.96 7.20 13.49
CA ALA A 99 -3.88 6.33 12.78
C ALA A 99 -3.33 4.91 12.73
N TYR A 100 -4.14 3.94 13.11
CA TYR A 100 -3.79 2.51 13.14
C TYR A 100 -4.60 1.75 12.09
N SER A 101 -3.98 0.73 11.53
CA SER A 101 -4.68 -0.23 10.69
C SER A 101 -5.76 -0.94 11.50
N SER A 102 -6.94 -1.13 10.89
CA SER A 102 -7.97 -1.98 11.48
C SER A 102 -7.72 -3.47 11.28
N LYS A 103 -6.59 -3.86 10.68
CA LYS A 103 -6.21 -5.25 10.41
C LYS A 103 -5.22 -5.75 11.46
N CYS A 104 -5.51 -6.90 12.05
CA CYS A 104 -4.60 -7.61 12.96
C CYS A 104 -3.35 -8.08 12.24
N THR A 105 -2.19 -7.89 12.84
CA THR A 105 -0.89 -8.28 12.26
C THR A 105 -0.65 -9.79 12.26
N HIS A 106 -1.52 -10.58 12.91
CA HIS A 106 -1.45 -12.04 12.84
C HIS A 106 -1.90 -12.56 11.46
N LEU A 107 -3.19 -12.42 11.11
CA LEU A 107 -3.77 -12.93 9.86
C LEU A 107 -4.78 -11.95 9.22
N GLY A 108 -4.67 -10.66 9.49
CA GLY A 108 -5.48 -9.63 8.83
C GLY A 108 -6.93 -9.49 9.32
N CYS A 109 -7.34 -10.21 10.37
CA CYS A 109 -8.68 -10.07 10.94
C CYS A 109 -8.93 -8.64 11.44
N PRO A 110 -10.18 -8.13 11.39
CA PRO A 110 -10.48 -6.80 11.89
C PRO A 110 -10.32 -6.70 13.40
N VAL A 111 -9.57 -5.69 13.86
CA VAL A 111 -9.46 -5.36 15.28
C VAL A 111 -10.57 -4.40 15.70
N ARG A 112 -10.98 -4.47 16.97
CA ARG A 112 -12.00 -3.61 17.58
C ARG A 112 -11.37 -2.81 18.71
N TRP A 113 -11.73 -1.53 18.82
CA TRP A 113 -11.39 -0.72 19.98
C TRP A 113 -12.37 -1.00 21.11
N ILE A 114 -11.85 -1.21 22.32
CA ILE A 114 -12.62 -1.40 23.56
C ILE A 114 -12.37 -0.20 24.46
N PRO A 115 -13.30 0.80 24.48
CA PRO A 115 -13.06 2.05 25.21
C PRO A 115 -12.86 1.89 26.71
N SER A 116 -13.57 0.93 27.34
CA SER A 116 -13.49 0.68 28.77
C SER A 116 -12.16 0.12 29.23
N ALA A 117 -11.43 -0.55 28.33
CA ALA A 117 -10.13 -1.15 28.62
C ALA A 117 -8.98 -0.38 27.98
N GLU A 118 -9.25 0.60 27.14
CA GLU A 118 -8.28 1.31 26.30
C GLU A 118 -7.37 0.37 25.49
N LEU A 119 -7.96 -0.70 24.92
CA LEU A 119 -7.25 -1.74 24.17
C LEU A 119 -7.89 -1.97 22.81
N PHE A 120 -7.08 -2.41 21.85
CA PHE A 120 -7.58 -3.02 20.63
C PHE A 120 -7.61 -4.54 20.79
N MET A 121 -8.68 -5.18 20.33
CA MET A 121 -8.86 -6.62 20.41
C MET A 121 -9.18 -7.19 19.03
N CYS A 122 -8.49 -8.28 18.70
CA CYS A 122 -8.79 -9.12 17.54
C CYS A 122 -9.59 -10.33 18.00
N PRO A 123 -10.87 -10.49 17.60
CA PRO A 123 -11.73 -11.58 18.10
C PRO A 123 -11.38 -12.95 17.50
N CYS A 124 -10.61 -13.00 16.39
CA CYS A 124 -10.35 -14.28 15.71
C CYS A 124 -9.49 -15.24 16.54
N HIS A 125 -8.40 -14.76 17.14
CA HIS A 125 -7.47 -15.61 17.91
C HIS A 125 -7.00 -14.91 19.18
N GLY A 126 -7.75 -13.92 19.68
CA GLY A 126 -7.47 -13.28 20.96
C GLY A 126 -6.24 -12.35 20.96
N GLY A 127 -5.84 -11.83 19.79
CA GLY A 127 -4.80 -10.81 19.73
C GLY A 127 -5.24 -9.52 20.42
N VAL A 128 -4.41 -8.98 21.30
CA VAL A 128 -4.67 -7.75 22.05
C VAL A 128 -3.53 -6.77 21.84
N TYR A 129 -3.89 -5.49 21.67
CA TYR A 129 -2.92 -4.41 21.54
C TYR A 129 -3.28 -3.28 22.49
N PHE A 130 -2.28 -2.62 23.02
CA PHE A 130 -2.44 -1.39 23.78
C PHE A 130 -2.97 -0.23 22.93
N LYS A 131 -3.35 0.88 23.58
CA LYS A 131 -3.86 2.09 22.92
C LYS A 131 -2.88 2.75 21.95
N ASP A 132 -1.57 2.51 22.13
CA ASP A 132 -0.48 2.96 21.26
C ASP A 132 -0.22 2.01 20.08
N GLY A 133 -0.94 0.90 20.02
CA GLY A 133 -0.83 -0.09 18.95
C GLY A 133 0.15 -1.23 19.23
N ASP A 134 0.90 -1.19 20.33
CA ASP A 134 1.84 -2.23 20.70
C ASP A 134 1.13 -3.53 21.13
N VAL A 135 1.79 -4.66 20.93
CA VAL A 135 1.22 -5.97 21.27
C VAL A 135 1.16 -6.14 22.78
N ALA A 136 -0.05 -6.32 23.30
CA ALA A 136 -0.26 -6.62 24.73
C ALA A 136 -0.32 -8.12 25.01
N ALA A 137 -0.98 -8.90 24.12
CA ALA A 137 -1.12 -10.35 24.29
C ALA A 137 -1.57 -11.04 23.00
N GLY A 138 -1.39 -12.36 22.96
CA GLY A 138 -1.87 -13.23 21.89
C GLY A 138 -0.86 -13.46 20.78
N PRO A 139 -1.31 -14.01 19.63
CA PRO A 139 -0.44 -14.43 18.55
C PRO A 139 0.09 -13.33 17.59
N PRO A 140 -0.30 -12.04 17.66
CA PRO A 140 0.24 -11.03 16.78
C PRO A 140 1.77 -10.91 16.90
N PRO A 141 2.53 -10.94 15.77
CA PRO A 141 3.99 -10.91 15.83
C PRO A 141 4.58 -9.51 15.94
N GLN A 142 3.77 -8.45 15.76
CA GLN A 142 4.23 -7.07 15.70
C GLN A 142 3.10 -6.09 16.01
N PRO A 143 3.41 -4.82 16.36
CA PRO A 143 2.44 -3.76 16.61
C PRO A 143 1.47 -3.55 15.44
N LEU A 144 0.34 -2.88 15.72
CA LEU A 144 -0.57 -2.44 14.67
C LEU A 144 0.15 -1.47 13.73
N GLN A 145 -0.02 -1.70 12.45
CA GLN A 145 0.54 -0.81 11.44
C GLN A 145 -0.04 0.59 11.61
N GLN A 146 0.85 1.60 11.61
CA GLN A 146 0.48 3.01 11.68
C GLN A 146 0.48 3.65 10.30
N PHE A 147 -0.44 4.58 10.09
CA PHE A 147 -0.51 5.41 8.91
C PHE A 147 -0.09 6.83 9.25
N PRO A 148 0.68 7.51 8.39
CA PRO A 148 0.98 8.92 8.57
C PRO A 148 -0.30 9.76 8.61
N VAL A 149 -0.37 10.69 9.55
CA VAL A 149 -1.48 11.62 9.72
C VAL A 149 -0.95 13.05 9.63
N ARG A 150 -1.69 13.93 9.03
CA ARG A 150 -1.43 15.37 9.05
C ARG A 150 -2.71 16.16 9.27
N VAL A 151 -2.56 17.34 9.85
CA VAL A 151 -3.64 18.33 9.94
C VAL A 151 -3.32 19.46 8.97
N LEU A 152 -4.23 19.73 8.06
CA LEU A 152 -4.08 20.80 7.07
C LEU A 152 -5.40 21.57 6.96
N ASN A 153 -5.36 22.90 7.20
CA ASN A 153 -6.55 23.77 7.16
C ASN A 153 -7.71 23.22 8.02
N ASP A 154 -7.43 22.86 9.28
CA ASP A 154 -8.38 22.26 10.22
C ASP A 154 -9.02 20.93 9.76
N ARG A 155 -8.46 20.29 8.75
CA ARG A 155 -8.85 18.96 8.29
C ARG A 155 -7.79 17.93 8.66
N VAL A 156 -8.24 16.78 9.09
CA VAL A 156 -7.38 15.65 9.41
C VAL A 156 -7.29 14.76 8.19
N GLU A 157 -6.08 14.52 7.73
CA GLU A 157 -5.82 13.66 6.59
C GLU A 157 -4.93 12.49 6.99
N VAL A 158 -5.28 11.29 6.53
CA VAL A 158 -4.52 10.06 6.71
C VAL A 158 -3.93 9.64 5.37
N GLN A 159 -2.63 9.33 5.38
CA GLN A 159 -1.95 8.85 4.19
C GLN A 159 -2.24 7.36 4.01
N TRP A 160 -3.01 7.03 2.97
CA TRP A 160 -3.20 5.65 2.58
C TRP A 160 -2.05 5.20 1.66
N LYS A 161 -1.43 4.08 2.01
CA LYS A 161 -0.50 3.39 1.12
C LYS A 161 -1.09 2.04 0.72
N PRO A 162 -1.04 1.67 -0.57
CA PRO A 162 -1.38 0.31 -0.97
C PRO A 162 -0.55 -0.71 -0.18
N GLU A 163 -1.14 -1.84 0.13
CA GLU A 163 -0.61 -2.90 1.01
C GLU A 163 0.76 -3.49 0.56
N PHE A 164 1.21 -3.17 -0.65
CA PHE A 164 2.47 -3.63 -1.24
C PHE A 164 3.70 -2.79 -0.90
N VAL A 165 3.55 -1.70 -0.14
CA VAL A 165 4.69 -0.89 0.29
C VAL A 165 5.33 -1.54 1.50
N LYS A 166 6.58 -2.00 1.35
CA LYS A 166 7.35 -2.66 2.41
C LYS A 166 7.40 -1.82 3.68
N TYR A 167 7.20 -2.44 4.82
CA TYR A 167 7.27 -1.85 6.17
C TYR A 167 8.47 -0.92 6.41
N ALA A 168 9.61 -1.17 5.76
CA ALA A 168 10.81 -0.35 5.84
C ALA A 168 10.65 1.09 5.31
N GLU A 169 9.65 1.37 4.48
CA GLU A 169 9.41 2.72 3.96
C GLU A 169 8.41 3.53 4.79
N MET A 170 7.67 2.90 5.69
CA MET A 170 6.66 3.56 6.53
C MET A 170 7.28 4.33 7.70
N ASN A 171 8.50 3.96 8.12
CA ASN A 171 9.24 4.61 9.20
C ASN A 171 10.20 5.71 8.71
N LYS A 172 10.10 6.15 7.45
CA LYS A 172 10.85 7.33 7.01
C LYS A 172 10.20 8.58 7.62
N PRO A 173 11.01 9.49 8.21
CA PRO A 173 10.48 10.73 8.74
C PRO A 173 9.74 11.50 7.66
N CYS A 174 8.61 12.07 8.02
CA CYS A 174 7.84 12.93 7.13
C CYS A 174 8.68 14.08 6.60
N GLN A 175 8.47 14.41 5.33
CA GLN A 175 9.08 15.60 4.72
C GLN A 175 8.51 16.89 5.36
N PRO A 176 9.19 18.06 5.23
CA PRO A 176 8.80 19.31 5.89
C PRO A 176 7.31 19.65 5.69
N GLY A 177 6.57 19.80 6.79
CA GLY A 177 5.11 20.02 6.80
C GLY A 177 4.28 18.86 7.36
N CYS A 178 4.90 17.74 7.66
CA CYS A 178 4.28 16.60 8.30
C CYS A 178 4.59 16.61 9.79
N VAL A 179 3.59 16.69 10.65
CA VAL A 179 3.79 16.57 12.10
C VAL A 179 3.91 15.08 12.42
N THR A 180 5.13 14.60 12.61
CA THR A 180 5.36 13.29 13.21
C THR A 180 5.32 13.45 14.72
N THR A 181 4.38 12.81 15.36
CA THR A 181 4.51 12.54 16.78
C THR A 181 5.34 11.30 16.96
N THR A 182 6.63 11.46 17.14
CA THR A 182 7.43 10.45 17.84
C THR A 182 6.97 10.43 19.29
N PRO A 183 6.77 9.25 19.90
CA PRO A 183 6.67 9.17 21.36
C PRO A 183 7.96 9.79 21.91
N SER A 184 7.82 10.85 22.71
CA SER A 184 8.94 11.32 23.53
C SER A 184 9.32 10.16 24.45
N GLU A 185 10.55 9.67 24.29
CA GLU A 185 11.20 8.88 25.32
C GLU A 185 11.27 9.79 26.57
N GLU A 186 10.35 9.59 27.49
CA GLU A 186 10.54 10.08 28.85
C GLU A 186 11.60 9.20 29.51
N GLU A 187 12.83 9.70 29.51
CA GLU A 187 13.84 9.31 30.46
C GLU A 187 13.32 9.64 31.87
N GLY A 188 13.25 8.61 32.72
CA GLY A 188 12.93 8.74 34.12
C GLY A 188 13.06 7.39 34.80
#